data_a4f8fb769d0cc34abf32fc9ab952ff4c
#
_entry.id   a4f8fb769d0cc34abf32fc9ab952ff4c
#
_cell.length_a   1.000
_cell.length_b   1.000
_cell.length_c   1.000
_cell.angle_alpha   90.00
_cell.angle_beta   90.00
_cell.angle_gamma   90.00
#
_symmetry.space_group_name_H-M   'P 1'
#
loop_
_entity.id
_entity.type
_entity.pdbx_description
1 polymer ?
#
loop_
_entity_poly.entity_id
_entity_poly.type
_entity_poly.pdbx_seq_one_letter_code
_entity_poly.pdbx_strand_id
1 'polypeptide(L)'
;MNVHIRIFPNRIYQCVILFLIISSIAVCAIADISNEISNILMYAIMFVLTAIAFYGVNWKKRHKLLRASPFPSAKAIIYPLLAILLLELIYKAILYFIGAGDMGAEHPKSYTALMLLSITLAGPIVEEFIFRGVFLRGLLTRYTPKTAIVATSLLFSLVHCNLAPEASMVSNVTAVIYAFLMGIIFSYSYHKTPKLLICALLHIVANTTSLAASAWF
;
A
#
# COMPACT_ATOMS: atom_id res chain seq x y z
N MET A 1 13.26 -21.44 -19.73
CA MET A 1 12.50 -22.39 -18.89
C MET A 1 11.90 -21.61 -17.72
N ASN A 2 10.63 -21.16 -17.88
CA ASN A 2 9.95 -20.34 -16.88
C ASN A 2 9.51 -21.23 -15.71
N VAL A 3 10.25 -21.19 -14.62
CA VAL A 3 9.85 -21.83 -13.38
C VAL A 3 8.73 -20.97 -12.76
N HIS A 4 7.48 -21.27 -13.08
CA HIS A 4 6.31 -20.72 -12.38
C HIS A 4 6.33 -21.27 -10.95
N ILE A 5 6.88 -20.48 -10.04
CA ILE A 5 6.83 -20.79 -8.63
C ILE A 5 5.38 -20.55 -8.18
N ARG A 6 4.59 -21.62 -8.05
CA ARG A 6 3.27 -21.57 -7.39
C ARG A 6 3.51 -21.27 -5.90
N ILE A 7 3.43 -20.01 -5.50
CA ILE A 7 3.71 -19.56 -4.14
C ILE A 7 2.49 -19.73 -3.22
N PHE A 8 1.29 -19.68 -3.81
CA PHE A 8 0.04 -19.88 -3.09
C PHE A 8 -0.79 -20.99 -3.75
N PRO A 9 -0.72 -22.22 -3.26
CA PRO A 9 -1.53 -23.31 -3.80
C PRO A 9 -3.02 -23.20 -3.44
N ASN A 10 -3.40 -22.42 -2.43
CA ASN A 10 -4.76 -22.40 -1.92
C ASN A 10 -5.39 -21.00 -1.92
N ARG A 11 -6.62 -20.89 -2.49
CA ARG A 11 -7.51 -19.72 -2.39
C ARG A 11 -7.78 -19.33 -0.93
N ILE A 12 -7.72 -20.30 -0.03
CA ILE A 12 -7.95 -20.13 1.41
C ILE A 12 -7.01 -19.07 2.00
N TYR A 13 -5.72 -19.05 1.66
CA TYR A 13 -4.78 -18.05 2.21
C TYR A 13 -5.08 -16.64 1.76
N GLN A 14 -5.50 -16.46 0.51
CA GLN A 14 -5.91 -15.15 0.00
C GLN A 14 -7.17 -14.66 0.72
N CYS A 15 -8.13 -15.55 0.93
CA CYS A 15 -9.33 -15.23 1.70
C CYS A 15 -9.03 -14.93 3.17
N VAL A 16 -8.11 -15.68 3.80
CA VAL A 16 -7.70 -15.41 5.20
C VAL A 16 -7.02 -14.06 5.32
N ILE A 17 -6.10 -13.72 4.42
CA ILE A 17 -5.42 -12.42 4.46
C ILE A 17 -6.41 -11.29 4.19
N LEU A 18 -7.31 -11.45 3.20
CA LEU A 18 -8.36 -10.47 2.93
C LEU A 18 -9.29 -10.30 4.14
N PHE A 19 -9.69 -11.38 4.77
CA PHE A 19 -10.48 -11.35 6.00
C PHE A 19 -9.76 -10.62 7.14
N LEU A 20 -8.47 -10.87 7.34
CA LEU A 20 -7.66 -10.19 8.35
C LEU A 20 -7.53 -8.69 8.07
N ILE A 21 -7.36 -8.29 6.81
CA ILE A 21 -7.32 -6.88 6.40
C ILE A 21 -8.67 -6.21 6.69
N ILE A 22 -9.78 -6.81 6.23
CA ILE A 22 -11.13 -6.28 6.45
C ILE A 22 -11.43 -6.21 7.95
N SER A 23 -11.08 -7.25 8.72
CA SER A 23 -11.28 -7.26 10.18
C SER A 23 -10.46 -6.18 10.87
N SER A 24 -9.22 -5.94 10.44
CA SER A 24 -8.37 -4.88 11.00
C SER A 24 -8.95 -3.50 10.72
N ILE A 25 -9.44 -3.25 9.50
CA ILE A 25 -10.11 -2.01 9.12
C ILE A 25 -11.40 -1.82 9.94
N ALA A 26 -12.20 -2.87 10.07
CA ALA A 26 -13.45 -2.82 10.84
C ALA A 26 -13.20 -2.55 12.33
N VAL A 27 -12.17 -3.18 12.92
CA VAL A 27 -11.77 -2.92 14.31
C VAL A 27 -11.33 -1.47 14.49
N CYS A 28 -10.53 -0.92 13.57
CA CYS A 28 -10.12 0.48 13.62
C CYS A 28 -11.31 1.44 13.49
N ALA A 29 -12.27 1.13 12.62
CA ALA A 29 -13.47 1.95 12.43
C ALA A 29 -14.44 1.92 13.63
N ILE A 30 -14.49 0.79 14.37
CA ILE A 30 -15.43 0.62 15.51
C ILE A 30 -14.82 1.12 16.82
N ALA A 31 -13.51 1.05 16.97
CA ALA A 31 -12.85 1.22 18.27
C ALA A 31 -12.53 2.68 18.62
N ASP A 32 -12.93 3.67 17.80
CA ASP A 32 -12.57 5.10 18.02
C ASP A 32 -11.09 5.27 18.40
N ILE A 33 -10.23 4.58 17.61
CA ILE A 33 -8.82 4.44 17.93
C ILE A 33 -8.08 5.68 17.43
N SER A 34 -8.24 6.77 18.13
CA SER A 34 -7.40 7.98 17.97
C SER A 34 -6.00 7.82 18.57
N ASN A 35 -5.67 6.65 19.11
CA ASN A 35 -4.45 6.40 19.85
C ASN A 35 -3.33 5.91 18.91
N GLU A 36 -2.21 6.62 18.90
CA GLU A 36 -0.99 6.31 18.13
C GLU A 36 -0.48 4.88 18.35
N ILE A 37 -0.59 4.40 19.59
CA ILE A 37 -0.21 3.04 19.98
C ILE A 37 -1.05 2.00 19.23
N SER A 38 -2.33 2.27 19.04
CA SER A 38 -3.25 1.37 18.34
C SER A 38 -2.91 1.23 16.87
N ASN A 39 -2.53 2.31 16.19
CA ASN A 39 -2.09 2.27 14.79
C ASN A 39 -0.83 1.43 14.61
N ILE A 40 0.16 1.59 15.50
CA ILE A 40 1.39 0.81 15.46
C ILE A 40 1.13 -0.65 15.75
N LEU A 41 0.31 -0.93 16.78
CA LEU A 41 -0.06 -2.30 17.11
C LEU A 41 -0.79 -2.97 15.96
N MET A 42 -1.68 -2.25 15.28
CA MET A 42 -2.36 -2.73 14.07
C MET A 42 -1.36 -3.11 12.98
N TYR A 43 -0.43 -2.21 12.61
CA TYR A 43 0.58 -2.51 11.60
C TYR A 43 1.50 -3.65 12.03
N ALA A 44 1.88 -3.73 13.30
CA ALA A 44 2.70 -4.82 13.81
C ALA A 44 1.97 -6.16 13.72
N ILE A 45 0.70 -6.22 14.11
CA ILE A 45 -0.14 -7.42 14.00
C ILE A 45 -0.30 -7.83 12.54
N MET A 46 -0.64 -6.89 11.65
CA MET A 46 -0.79 -7.14 10.22
C MET A 46 0.52 -7.67 9.62
N PHE A 47 1.66 -7.09 9.99
CA PHE A 47 2.97 -7.56 9.53
C PHE A 47 3.26 -8.98 10.00
N VAL A 48 3.07 -9.26 11.29
CA VAL A 48 3.32 -10.59 11.88
C VAL A 48 2.42 -11.65 11.23
N LEU A 49 1.11 -11.39 11.13
CA LEU A 49 0.17 -12.33 10.52
C LEU A 49 0.49 -12.58 9.03
N THR A 50 0.85 -11.52 8.30
CA THR A 50 1.23 -11.65 6.89
C THR A 50 2.56 -12.36 6.72
N ALA A 51 3.53 -12.11 7.60
CA ALA A 51 4.80 -12.82 7.63
C ALA A 51 4.60 -14.31 7.95
N ILE A 52 3.78 -14.66 8.94
CA ILE A 52 3.44 -16.05 9.26
C ILE A 52 2.80 -16.73 8.04
N ALA A 53 1.81 -16.08 7.40
CA ALA A 53 1.17 -16.61 6.21
C ALA A 53 2.17 -16.81 5.06
N PHE A 54 3.04 -15.84 4.83
CA PHE A 54 4.06 -15.88 3.78
C PHE A 54 5.12 -16.96 4.04
N TYR A 55 5.67 -17.00 5.23
CA TYR A 55 6.71 -17.98 5.59
C TYR A 55 6.16 -19.38 5.82
N GLY A 56 4.99 -19.50 6.44
CA GLY A 56 4.36 -20.79 6.66
C GLY A 56 4.07 -21.55 5.38
N VAL A 57 3.61 -20.83 4.34
CA VAL A 57 3.31 -21.42 3.03
C VAL A 57 4.57 -21.72 2.22
N ASN A 58 5.64 -20.95 2.40
CA ASN A 58 6.83 -21.00 1.55
C ASN A 58 8.08 -21.58 2.24
N TRP A 59 7.94 -22.18 3.43
CA TRP A 59 9.07 -22.69 4.21
C TRP A 59 10.06 -23.51 3.41
N LYS A 60 9.58 -24.44 2.56
CA LYS A 60 10.41 -25.29 1.71
C LYS A 60 11.03 -24.57 0.48
N LYS A 61 10.54 -23.37 0.13
CA LYS A 61 10.93 -22.62 -1.08
C LYS A 61 11.61 -21.28 -0.79
N ARG A 62 11.80 -20.93 0.48
CA ARG A 62 12.30 -19.62 0.94
C ARG A 62 13.62 -19.20 0.29
N HIS A 63 14.54 -20.15 0.10
CA HIS A 63 15.86 -19.87 -0.49
C HIS A 63 15.80 -19.40 -1.96
N LYS A 64 14.75 -19.76 -2.70
CA LYS A 64 14.51 -19.25 -4.07
C LYS A 64 13.86 -17.86 -4.07
N LEU A 65 13.14 -17.50 -3.03
CA LEU A 65 12.45 -16.21 -2.90
C LEU A 65 13.42 -15.08 -2.55
N LEU A 66 14.47 -15.41 -1.82
CA LEU A 66 15.51 -14.47 -1.36
C LEU A 66 16.69 -14.38 -2.34
N ARG A 67 16.64 -15.09 -3.48
CA ARG A 67 17.71 -15.04 -4.47
C ARG A 67 17.89 -13.60 -4.96
N ALA A 68 19.08 -13.06 -4.76
CA ALA A 68 19.44 -11.73 -5.23
C ALA A 68 19.23 -11.64 -6.74
N SER A 69 18.21 -10.92 -7.17
CA SER A 69 18.09 -10.52 -8.56
C SER A 69 19.03 -9.33 -8.80
N PRO A 70 19.56 -9.13 -10.02
CA PRO A 70 20.41 -7.97 -10.31
C PRO A 70 19.73 -6.66 -9.91
N PHE A 71 20.54 -5.66 -9.59
CA PHE A 71 20.03 -4.33 -9.27
C PHE A 71 19.15 -3.81 -10.43
N PRO A 72 18.03 -3.14 -10.16
CA PRO A 72 17.19 -2.57 -11.21
C PRO A 72 17.97 -1.50 -11.98
N SER A 73 17.64 -1.31 -13.25
CA SER A 73 18.15 -0.18 -14.01
C SER A 73 17.64 1.13 -13.39
N ALA A 74 18.42 2.21 -13.52
CA ALA A 74 18.00 3.54 -13.05
C ALA A 74 16.61 3.93 -13.58
N LYS A 75 16.29 3.60 -14.83
CA LYS A 75 14.97 3.87 -15.45
C LYS A 75 13.83 3.19 -14.71
N ALA A 76 14.05 1.98 -14.18
CA ALA A 76 13.02 1.24 -13.43
C ALA A 76 12.69 1.87 -12.06
N ILE A 77 13.52 2.79 -11.59
CA ILE A 77 13.29 3.56 -10.35
C ILE A 77 12.80 4.98 -10.71
N ILE A 78 13.48 5.65 -11.64
CA ILE A 78 13.23 7.05 -11.97
C ILE A 78 11.82 7.25 -12.57
N TYR A 79 11.38 6.41 -13.49
CA TYR A 79 10.06 6.58 -14.12
C TYR A 79 8.89 6.43 -13.13
N PRO A 80 8.84 5.40 -12.27
CA PRO A 80 7.81 5.35 -11.24
C PRO A 80 7.90 6.52 -10.26
N LEU A 81 9.09 6.95 -9.88
CA LEU A 81 9.27 8.09 -9.01
C LEU A 81 8.71 9.37 -9.61
N LEU A 82 9.02 9.67 -10.87
CA LEU A 82 8.47 10.83 -11.58
C LEU A 82 6.95 10.73 -11.72
N ALA A 83 6.42 9.54 -12.00
CA ALA A 83 4.98 9.32 -12.08
C ALA A 83 4.28 9.57 -10.73
N ILE A 84 4.89 9.16 -9.61
CA ILE A 84 4.40 9.42 -8.26
C ILE A 84 4.37 10.93 -7.98
N LEU A 85 5.49 11.61 -8.20
CA LEU A 85 5.59 13.06 -7.94
C LEU A 85 4.61 13.87 -8.81
N LEU A 86 4.44 13.49 -10.08
CA LEU A 86 3.46 14.12 -10.95
C LEU A 86 2.03 13.87 -10.48
N LEU A 87 1.71 12.64 -10.10
CA LEU A 87 0.38 12.30 -9.58
C LEU A 87 0.08 13.04 -8.28
N GLU A 88 1.06 13.16 -7.38
CA GLU A 88 0.95 13.94 -6.15
C GLU A 88 0.65 15.41 -6.44
N LEU A 89 1.40 16.01 -7.36
CA LEU A 89 1.18 17.40 -7.78
C LEU A 89 -0.24 17.60 -8.35
N ILE A 90 -0.68 16.71 -9.24
CA ILE A 90 -2.03 16.76 -9.84
C ILE A 90 -3.09 16.61 -8.74
N TYR A 91 -2.91 15.67 -7.82
CA TYR A 91 -3.85 15.43 -6.74
C TYR A 91 -4.00 16.67 -5.84
N LYS A 92 -2.88 17.26 -5.40
CA LYS A 92 -2.89 18.50 -4.60
C LYS A 92 -3.52 19.67 -5.36
N ALA A 93 -3.22 19.83 -6.65
CA ALA A 93 -3.85 20.85 -7.47
C ALA A 93 -5.38 20.65 -7.54
N ILE A 94 -5.86 19.42 -7.73
CA ILE A 94 -7.29 19.12 -7.72
C ILE A 94 -7.91 19.52 -6.38
N LEU A 95 -7.34 19.10 -5.25
CA LEU A 95 -7.85 19.42 -3.92
C LEU A 95 -7.92 20.95 -3.70
N TYR A 96 -6.91 21.68 -4.14
CA TYR A 96 -6.89 23.14 -4.09
C TYR A 96 -8.03 23.78 -4.90
N PHE A 97 -8.20 23.37 -6.17
CA PHE A 97 -9.23 23.95 -7.05
C PHE A 97 -10.66 23.61 -6.65
N ILE A 98 -10.89 22.46 -6.03
CA ILE A 98 -12.23 22.10 -5.52
C ILE A 98 -12.51 22.63 -4.11
N GLY A 99 -11.59 23.39 -3.54
CA GLY A 99 -11.72 23.93 -2.18
C GLY A 99 -11.69 22.86 -1.08
N ALA A 100 -11.13 21.67 -1.38
CA ALA A 100 -11.03 20.57 -0.43
C ALA A 100 -9.66 20.53 0.27
N GLY A 101 -8.82 21.52 0.05
CA GLY A 101 -7.49 21.61 0.66
C GLY A 101 -7.53 21.56 2.20
N ASP A 102 -8.52 22.21 2.80
CA ASP A 102 -8.76 22.21 4.25
C ASP A 102 -9.75 21.13 4.71
N MET A 103 -10.43 20.43 3.79
CA MET A 103 -11.49 19.47 4.12
C MET A 103 -10.98 18.02 4.21
N GLY A 104 -9.75 17.79 3.86
CA GLY A 104 -9.16 16.44 3.80
C GLY A 104 -8.33 16.13 5.03
N ALA A 105 -8.89 15.44 5.96
CA ALA A 105 -8.36 15.02 7.26
C ALA A 105 -8.09 16.22 8.20
N GLU A 106 -8.68 16.18 9.36
CA GLU A 106 -8.13 16.90 10.51
C GLU A 106 -6.69 16.42 10.71
N HIS A 107 -5.76 17.10 10.05
CA HIS A 107 -4.35 16.87 10.33
C HIS A 107 -4.15 17.18 11.80
N PRO A 108 -3.71 16.25 12.63
CA PRO A 108 -3.43 16.55 14.00
C PRO A 108 -2.50 17.77 14.02
N LYS A 109 -2.83 18.77 14.84
CA LYS A 109 -2.05 20.03 14.95
C LYS A 109 -0.57 19.80 15.25
N SER A 110 -0.21 18.58 15.64
CA SER A 110 1.16 18.09 15.77
C SER A 110 1.22 16.59 15.54
N TYR A 111 2.09 16.15 14.66
CA TYR A 111 2.44 14.73 14.52
C TYR A 111 3.49 14.36 15.55
N THR A 112 3.26 13.31 16.31
CA THR A 112 4.34 12.74 17.12
C THR A 112 5.33 11.98 16.25
N ALA A 113 6.56 11.80 16.75
CA ALA A 113 7.58 11.02 16.04
C ALA A 113 7.09 9.60 15.71
N LEU A 114 6.28 9.02 16.59
CA LEU A 114 5.74 7.68 16.44
C LEU A 114 4.71 7.61 15.30
N MET A 115 3.86 8.62 15.20
CA MET A 115 2.87 8.76 14.12
C MET A 115 3.56 8.97 12.76
N LEU A 116 4.58 9.82 12.71
CA LEU A 116 5.40 10.02 11.52
C LEU A 116 6.05 8.71 11.05
N LEU A 117 6.68 7.96 11.96
CA LEU A 117 7.28 6.66 11.64
C LEU A 117 6.24 5.65 11.14
N SER A 118 5.04 5.65 11.71
CA SER A 118 3.96 4.77 11.27
C SER A 118 3.51 5.07 9.85
N ILE A 119 3.24 6.34 9.54
CA ILE A 119 2.71 6.77 8.24
C ILE A 119 3.79 6.68 7.14
N THR A 120 5.02 7.11 7.45
CA THR A 120 6.05 7.23 6.42
C THR A 120 6.89 5.97 6.24
N LEU A 121 6.99 5.10 7.23
CA LEU A 121 7.87 3.93 7.17
C LEU A 121 7.13 2.61 7.37
N ALA A 122 6.48 2.42 8.54
CA ALA A 122 5.90 1.13 8.90
C ALA A 122 4.73 0.75 8.00
N GLY A 123 3.78 1.66 7.78
CA GLY A 123 2.63 1.47 6.89
C GLY A 123 3.05 1.06 5.48
N PRO A 124 3.84 1.88 4.76
CA PRO A 124 4.34 1.55 3.43
C PRO A 124 5.00 0.18 3.32
N ILE A 125 5.85 -0.19 4.27
CA ILE A 125 6.53 -1.50 4.26
C ILE A 125 5.51 -2.64 4.37
N VAL A 126 4.58 -2.53 5.32
CA VAL A 126 3.56 -3.56 5.57
C VAL A 126 2.60 -3.66 4.38
N GLU A 127 2.15 -2.53 3.86
CA GLU A 127 1.23 -2.47 2.73
C GLU A 127 1.85 -3.06 1.47
N GLU A 128 3.10 -2.71 1.12
CA GLU A 128 3.77 -3.31 -0.03
C GLU A 128 3.96 -4.82 0.13
N PHE A 129 4.27 -5.27 1.33
CA PHE A 129 4.38 -6.69 1.59
C PHE A 129 3.05 -7.42 1.36
N ILE A 130 1.93 -6.86 1.84
CA ILE A 130 0.58 -7.41 1.66
C ILE A 130 0.17 -7.36 0.18
N PHE A 131 0.18 -6.17 -0.41
CA PHE A 131 -0.40 -5.97 -1.74
C PHE A 131 0.48 -6.50 -2.86
N ARG A 132 1.80 -6.29 -2.82
CA ARG A 132 2.71 -6.75 -3.89
C ARG A 132 3.32 -8.11 -3.59
N GLY A 133 3.71 -8.33 -2.33
CA GLY A 133 4.28 -9.61 -1.90
C GLY A 133 3.29 -10.75 -1.91
N VAL A 134 2.04 -10.50 -1.53
CA VAL A 134 1.01 -11.55 -1.39
C VAL A 134 -0.03 -11.47 -2.50
N PHE A 135 -0.82 -10.37 -2.59
CA PHE A 135 -1.95 -10.30 -3.52
C PHE A 135 -1.52 -10.29 -4.99
N LEU A 136 -0.74 -9.29 -5.39
CA LEU A 136 -0.31 -9.18 -6.79
C LEU A 136 0.43 -10.42 -7.26
N ARG A 137 1.37 -10.88 -6.45
CA ARG A 137 2.14 -12.09 -6.78
C ARG A 137 1.26 -13.32 -6.90
N GLY A 138 0.26 -13.46 -6.03
CA GLY A 138 -0.71 -14.55 -6.11
C GLY A 138 -1.59 -14.46 -7.35
N LEU A 139 -2.07 -13.27 -7.70
CA LEU A 139 -2.89 -13.05 -8.89
C LEU A 139 -2.12 -13.27 -10.20
N LEU A 140 -0.85 -12.86 -10.25
CA LEU A 140 0.03 -13.08 -11.42
C LEU A 140 0.26 -14.56 -11.76
N THR A 141 -0.03 -15.49 -10.83
CA THR A 141 0.03 -16.93 -11.13
C THR A 141 -1.18 -17.45 -11.89
N ARG A 142 -2.26 -16.68 -11.98
CA ARG A 142 -3.57 -17.13 -12.51
C ARG A 142 -4.16 -16.22 -13.57
N TYR A 143 -3.83 -14.94 -13.52
CA TYR A 143 -4.44 -13.90 -14.36
C TYR A 143 -3.37 -13.18 -15.17
N THR A 144 -3.82 -12.47 -16.20
CA THR A 144 -2.93 -11.62 -16.99
C THR A 144 -2.32 -10.51 -16.11
N PRO A 145 -1.14 -9.99 -16.44
CA PRO A 145 -0.54 -8.89 -15.68
C PRO A 145 -1.46 -7.67 -15.55
N LYS A 146 -2.19 -7.32 -16.61
CA LYS A 146 -3.16 -6.21 -16.58
C LYS A 146 -4.25 -6.46 -15.53
N THR A 147 -4.88 -7.62 -15.57
CA THR A 147 -5.95 -7.99 -14.62
C THR A 147 -5.42 -8.02 -13.18
N ALA A 148 -4.25 -8.62 -12.96
CA ALA A 148 -3.65 -8.71 -11.63
C ALA A 148 -3.31 -7.33 -11.05
N ILE A 149 -2.74 -6.44 -11.87
CA ILE A 149 -2.40 -5.06 -11.48
C ILE A 149 -3.68 -4.29 -11.11
N VAL A 150 -4.69 -4.29 -11.99
CA VAL A 150 -5.94 -3.56 -11.75
C VAL A 150 -6.65 -4.09 -10.50
N ALA A 151 -6.79 -5.40 -10.35
CA ALA A 151 -7.45 -5.99 -9.20
C ALA A 151 -6.73 -5.68 -7.87
N THR A 152 -5.40 -5.75 -7.86
CA THR A 152 -4.62 -5.40 -6.66
C THR A 152 -4.73 -3.92 -6.33
N SER A 153 -4.75 -3.05 -7.35
CA SER A 153 -4.88 -1.60 -7.16
C SER A 153 -6.27 -1.20 -6.67
N LEU A 154 -7.32 -1.88 -7.12
CA LEU A 154 -8.67 -1.71 -6.59
C LEU A 154 -8.73 -2.11 -5.11
N LEU A 155 -8.17 -3.27 -4.74
CA LEU A 155 -8.10 -3.68 -3.35
C LEU A 155 -7.32 -2.67 -2.50
N PHE A 156 -6.21 -2.15 -3.03
CA PHE A 156 -5.39 -1.14 -2.36
C PHE A 156 -6.18 0.16 -2.15
N SER A 157 -6.95 0.62 -3.14
CA SER A 157 -7.75 1.84 -3.01
C SER A 157 -8.92 1.70 -2.05
N LEU A 158 -9.55 0.53 -1.99
CA LEU A 158 -10.68 0.28 -1.09
C LEU A 158 -10.28 0.35 0.39
N VAL A 159 -9.07 -0.04 0.76
CA VAL A 159 -8.60 0.08 2.15
C VAL A 159 -8.25 1.51 2.55
N HIS A 160 -8.20 2.43 1.59
CA HIS A 160 -8.02 3.87 1.81
C HIS A 160 -9.35 4.64 1.85
N CYS A 161 -10.47 3.95 1.74
CA CYS A 161 -11.80 4.54 1.88
C CYS A 161 -12.03 4.91 3.35
N ASN A 162 -12.29 6.19 3.63
CA ASN A 162 -12.64 6.63 4.97
C ASN A 162 -14.14 6.38 5.21
N LEU A 163 -14.45 5.50 6.14
CA LEU A 163 -15.82 5.12 6.49
C LEU A 163 -16.41 5.93 7.65
N ALA A 164 -15.70 6.96 8.15
CA ALA A 164 -16.21 7.82 9.20
C ALA A 164 -17.46 8.57 8.70
N PRO A 165 -18.52 8.70 9.53
CA PRO A 165 -19.77 9.36 9.13
C PRO A 165 -19.59 10.83 8.72
N GLU A 166 -18.61 11.50 9.29
CA GLU A 166 -18.25 12.91 9.04
C GLU A 166 -17.34 13.08 7.80
N ALA A 167 -16.86 11.99 7.20
CA ALA A 167 -15.96 12.08 6.06
C ALA A 167 -16.64 12.71 4.85
N SER A 168 -16.03 13.75 4.29
CA SER A 168 -16.51 14.37 3.05
C SER A 168 -16.51 13.36 1.91
N MET A 169 -17.66 13.20 1.24
CA MET A 169 -17.78 12.32 0.09
C MET A 169 -16.78 12.69 -1.03
N VAL A 170 -16.59 13.98 -1.28
CA VAL A 170 -15.66 14.47 -2.30
C VAL A 170 -14.22 14.12 -1.93
N SER A 171 -13.82 14.40 -0.68
CA SER A 171 -12.49 14.04 -0.18
C SER A 171 -12.26 12.53 -0.27
N ASN A 172 -13.25 11.73 0.13
CA ASN A 172 -13.15 10.28 0.10
C ASN A 172 -13.00 9.72 -1.32
N VAL A 173 -13.84 10.19 -2.26
CA VAL A 173 -13.75 9.75 -3.67
C VAL A 173 -12.40 10.13 -4.29
N THR A 174 -11.93 11.35 -4.05
CA THR A 174 -10.61 11.79 -4.58
C THR A 174 -9.47 10.97 -3.98
N ALA A 175 -9.50 10.68 -2.68
CA ALA A 175 -8.50 9.83 -2.01
C ALA A 175 -8.49 8.40 -2.55
N VAL A 176 -9.67 7.80 -2.78
CA VAL A 176 -9.79 6.45 -3.36
C VAL A 176 -9.26 6.40 -4.78
N ILE A 177 -9.57 7.42 -5.62
CA ILE A 177 -9.03 7.51 -6.98
C ILE A 177 -7.50 7.68 -6.94
N TYR A 178 -6.99 8.57 -6.10
CA TYR A 178 -5.55 8.76 -5.90
C TYR A 178 -4.86 7.46 -5.48
N ALA A 179 -5.38 6.78 -4.46
CA ALA A 179 -4.85 5.51 -3.99
C ALA A 179 -4.91 4.41 -5.08
N PHE A 180 -5.95 4.38 -5.90
CA PHE A 180 -6.02 3.47 -7.05
C PHE A 180 -4.90 3.71 -8.05
N LEU A 181 -4.66 4.95 -8.44
CA LEU A 181 -3.60 5.31 -9.39
C LEU A 181 -2.21 5.02 -8.82
N MET A 182 -1.98 5.33 -7.54
CA MET A 182 -0.76 4.93 -6.82
C MET A 182 -0.59 3.42 -6.81
N GLY A 183 -1.68 2.69 -6.54
CA GLY A 183 -1.73 1.24 -6.61
C GLY A 183 -1.29 0.68 -7.97
N ILE A 184 -1.70 1.30 -9.08
CA ILE A 184 -1.27 0.95 -10.45
C ILE A 184 0.24 1.16 -10.60
N ILE A 185 0.77 2.32 -10.20
CA ILE A 185 2.20 2.64 -10.32
C ILE A 185 3.04 1.62 -9.55
N PHE A 186 2.73 1.36 -8.28
CA PHE A 186 3.46 0.39 -7.46
C PHE A 186 3.35 -1.04 -8.00
N SER A 187 2.14 -1.47 -8.40
CA SER A 187 1.92 -2.81 -8.93
C SER A 187 2.64 -3.03 -10.27
N TYR A 188 2.63 -2.03 -11.15
CA TYR A 188 3.36 -2.06 -12.40
C TYR A 188 4.88 -2.08 -12.17
N SER A 189 5.38 -1.26 -11.25
CA SER A 189 6.80 -1.23 -10.85
C SER A 189 7.25 -2.59 -10.34
N TYR A 190 6.46 -3.22 -9.46
CA TYR A 190 6.74 -4.56 -8.97
C TYR A 190 6.71 -5.61 -10.08
N HIS A 191 5.75 -5.53 -11.01
CA HIS A 191 5.68 -6.45 -12.14
C HIS A 191 6.92 -6.36 -13.04
N LYS A 192 7.43 -5.16 -13.28
CA LYS A 192 8.65 -4.94 -14.08
C LYS A 192 9.92 -5.27 -13.32
N THR A 193 9.95 -4.98 -12.04
CA THR A 193 11.10 -5.18 -11.16
C THR A 193 10.62 -5.80 -9.84
N PRO A 194 10.56 -7.14 -9.73
CA PRO A 194 9.92 -7.82 -8.60
C PRO A 194 10.77 -7.74 -7.33
N LYS A 195 11.00 -6.53 -6.83
CA LYS A 195 11.71 -6.21 -5.60
C LYS A 195 10.81 -5.40 -4.68
N LEU A 196 10.35 -6.02 -3.61
CA LEU A 196 9.51 -5.37 -2.59
C LEU A 196 10.17 -4.13 -1.99
N LEU A 197 11.49 -4.18 -1.77
CA LEU A 197 12.24 -3.05 -1.24
C LEU A 197 12.09 -1.80 -2.13
N ILE A 198 12.13 -1.95 -3.45
CA ILE A 198 11.97 -0.81 -4.37
C ILE A 198 10.56 -0.22 -4.25
N CYS A 199 9.54 -1.07 -4.23
CA CYS A 199 8.17 -0.58 -4.06
C CYS A 199 7.98 0.09 -2.69
N ALA A 200 8.52 -0.47 -1.62
CA ALA A 200 8.47 0.13 -0.29
C ALA A 200 9.18 1.48 -0.25
N LEU A 201 10.35 1.62 -0.86
CA LEU A 201 11.06 2.90 -0.96
C LEU A 201 10.27 3.94 -1.76
N LEU A 202 9.69 3.56 -2.90
CA LEU A 202 8.83 4.45 -3.69
C LEU A 202 7.60 4.90 -2.88
N HIS A 203 6.99 4.01 -2.13
CA HIS A 203 5.84 4.30 -1.28
C HIS A 203 6.23 5.20 -0.08
N ILE A 204 7.37 4.94 0.56
CA ILE A 204 7.93 5.82 1.60
C ILE A 204 8.13 7.24 1.07
N VAL A 205 8.70 7.38 -0.12
CA VAL A 205 8.86 8.70 -0.76
C VAL A 205 7.51 9.35 -1.01
N ALA A 206 6.52 8.60 -1.53
CA ALA A 206 5.18 9.10 -1.77
C ALA A 206 4.54 9.65 -0.48
N ASN A 207 4.52 8.86 0.60
CA ASN A 207 3.93 9.29 1.87
C ASN A 207 4.69 10.46 2.50
N THR A 208 6.02 10.48 2.39
CA THR A 208 6.84 11.56 2.92
C THR A 208 6.61 12.87 2.15
N THR A 209 6.51 12.82 0.82
CA THR A 209 6.24 14.01 -0.01
C THR A 209 4.83 14.52 0.20
N SER A 210 3.84 13.63 0.32
CA SER A 210 2.45 14.00 0.61
C SER A 210 2.32 14.70 1.97
N LEU A 211 2.99 14.15 3.00
CA LEU A 211 3.01 14.72 4.33
C LEU A 211 3.73 16.07 4.37
N ALA A 212 4.88 16.19 3.69
CA ALA A 212 5.60 17.45 3.60
C ALA A 212 4.76 18.52 2.88
N ALA A 213 4.09 18.16 1.80
CA ALA A 213 3.21 19.07 1.06
C ALA A 213 2.02 19.55 1.91
N SER A 214 1.43 18.70 2.76
CA SER A 214 0.32 19.13 3.65
C SER A 214 0.74 20.03 4.80
N ALA A 215 2.03 20.19 5.06
CA ALA A 215 2.53 21.17 6.03
C ALA A 215 2.64 22.60 5.44
N TRP A 216 2.51 22.75 4.12
CA TRP A 216 2.64 24.04 3.41
C TRP A 216 1.29 24.57 2.89
N PHE A 217 0.26 23.74 2.86
CA PHE A 217 -1.11 24.09 2.44
C PHE A 217 -2.11 23.86 3.59
#